data_6e95ef782597c00db2bf72930d0f58cc
#
_entry.id   6e95ef782597c00db2bf72930d0f58cc
#
_cell.length_a   1.000
_cell.length_b   1.000
_cell.length_c   1.000
_cell.angle_alpha   90.00
_cell.angle_beta   90.00
_cell.angle_gamma   90.00
#
_symmetry.space_group_name_H-M   'P 1'
#
loop_
_entity.id
_entity.type
_entity.pdbx_description
1 polymer ?
#
loop_
_entity_poly.entity_id
_entity_poly.type
_entity_poly.pdbx_seq_one_letter_code
_entity_poly.pdbx_strand_id
1 'polypeptide(L)'
;LMNTIPGRVGEEFPKAPDDIHEFWKTWVSDSLFEHEIGGWPFWSHLSNVQSWWDFRHLPNIEFFHYSDMLADLEGEMRRLAGYLEIDVPENAWPGIVEAVSFDGMKTNADQYVPEAGAWWKGGAKTFINKGVNGRWRDVLSEAEVEQYEESCSRALTPECKQWLEHGRTGFDPVTR
;
A
#
# COMPACT_ATOMS: atom_id res chain seq x y z
N LEU A 1 -2.81 -3.83 14.59
CA LEU A 1 -3.31 -2.47 14.35
C LEU A 1 -4.81 -2.35 14.62
N MET A 2 -5.64 -3.23 14.05
CA MET A 2 -7.11 -3.18 14.22
C MET A 2 -7.56 -3.42 15.66
N ASN A 3 -6.87 -4.27 16.41
CA ASN A 3 -7.15 -4.53 17.83
C ASN A 3 -6.77 -3.37 18.76
N THR A 4 -6.16 -2.31 18.24
CA THR A 4 -5.72 -1.15 19.04
C THR A 4 -6.64 0.06 18.91
N ILE A 5 -7.77 -0.05 18.18
CA ILE A 5 -8.75 1.02 18.03
C ILE A 5 -9.83 0.85 19.13
N PRO A 6 -9.78 1.62 20.23
CA PRO A 6 -10.77 1.49 21.28
C PRO A 6 -12.12 2.03 20.82
N GLY A 7 -13.15 1.20 20.82
CA GLY A 7 -14.55 1.62 20.85
C GLY A 7 -15.17 2.15 19.55
N ARG A 8 -14.50 2.03 18.37
CA ARG A 8 -15.09 2.46 17.10
C ARG A 8 -15.37 1.34 16.10
N VAL A 9 -14.85 0.15 16.35
CA VAL A 9 -15.28 -1.05 15.64
C VAL A 9 -16.33 -1.68 16.52
N GLY A 10 -17.56 -1.78 16.05
CA GLY A 10 -18.64 -2.38 16.81
C GLY A 10 -18.29 -3.79 17.29
N GLU A 11 -18.99 -4.28 18.29
CA GLU A 11 -18.78 -5.63 18.86
C GLU A 11 -18.91 -6.77 17.82
N GLU A 12 -19.46 -6.48 16.65
CA GLU A 12 -19.63 -7.39 15.52
C GLU A 12 -18.41 -7.47 14.58
N PHE A 13 -17.38 -6.63 14.79
CA PHE A 13 -16.22 -6.63 13.91
C PHE A 13 -15.29 -7.81 14.26
N PRO A 14 -14.91 -8.63 13.26
CA PRO A 14 -14.05 -9.77 13.53
C PRO A 14 -12.72 -9.34 14.15
N LYS A 15 -12.40 -9.88 15.33
CA LYS A 15 -11.12 -9.60 15.96
C LYS A 15 -9.99 -10.22 15.14
N ALA A 16 -8.99 -9.42 14.78
CA ALA A 16 -7.82 -9.93 14.11
C ALA A 16 -7.05 -10.91 15.01
N PRO A 17 -6.54 -12.04 14.48
CA PRO A 17 -5.65 -12.92 15.21
C PRO A 17 -4.46 -12.15 15.80
N ASP A 18 -4.03 -12.54 16.99
CA ASP A 18 -2.88 -11.93 17.65
C ASP A 18 -1.55 -12.47 17.08
N ASP A 19 -1.57 -13.69 16.56
CA ASP A 19 -0.44 -14.31 15.86
C ASP A 19 -0.36 -13.83 14.42
N ILE A 20 0.84 -13.44 13.97
CA ILE A 20 1.04 -12.88 12.62
C ILE A 20 0.84 -13.94 11.52
N HIS A 21 1.14 -15.20 11.78
CA HIS A 21 0.97 -16.28 10.81
C HIS A 21 -0.51 -16.68 10.66
N GLU A 22 -1.25 -16.70 11.77
CA GLU A 22 -2.70 -16.87 11.72
C GLU A 22 -3.38 -15.71 11.02
N PHE A 23 -2.97 -14.47 11.33
CA PHE A 23 -3.46 -13.29 10.62
C PHE A 23 -3.17 -13.37 9.12
N TRP A 24 -1.95 -13.76 8.74
CA TRP A 24 -1.55 -13.90 7.34
C TRP A 24 -2.41 -14.91 6.60
N LYS A 25 -2.60 -16.12 7.15
CA LYS A 25 -3.45 -17.15 6.55
C LYS A 25 -4.86 -16.64 6.31
N THR A 26 -5.47 -16.04 7.34
CA THR A 26 -6.81 -15.47 7.24
C THR A 26 -6.85 -14.36 6.19
N TRP A 27 -5.86 -13.48 6.17
CA TRP A 27 -5.82 -12.37 5.23
C TRP A 27 -5.66 -12.81 3.77
N VAL A 28 -4.87 -13.85 3.50
CA VAL A 28 -4.56 -14.29 2.14
C VAL A 28 -5.62 -15.22 1.57
N SER A 29 -6.33 -15.99 2.40
CA SER A 29 -7.31 -17.00 1.96
C SER A 29 -8.75 -16.61 2.16
N ASP A 30 -9.08 -15.89 3.22
CA ASP A 30 -10.46 -15.58 3.57
C ASP A 30 -10.90 -14.23 3.01
N SER A 31 -12.17 -14.12 2.71
CA SER A 31 -12.80 -12.88 2.26
C SER A 31 -14.15 -12.70 2.93
N LEU A 32 -14.59 -11.45 3.07
CA LEU A 32 -15.96 -11.14 3.49
C LEU A 32 -16.97 -11.50 2.40
N PHE A 33 -16.54 -11.51 1.14
CA PHE A 33 -17.38 -11.76 -0.03
C PHE A 33 -16.95 -13.02 -0.76
N GLU A 34 -17.91 -13.90 -1.07
CA GLU A 34 -17.66 -15.19 -1.73
C GLU A 34 -16.97 -15.07 -3.11
N HIS A 35 -17.10 -13.94 -3.77
CA HIS A 35 -16.52 -13.71 -5.10
C HIS A 35 -15.10 -13.12 -5.06
N GLU A 36 -14.58 -12.79 -3.87
CA GLU A 36 -13.24 -12.23 -3.71
C GLU A 36 -12.24 -13.26 -3.23
N ILE A 37 -10.97 -13.00 -3.47
CA ILE A 37 -9.84 -13.84 -3.05
C ILE A 37 -9.03 -13.10 -2.01
N GLY A 38 -9.07 -13.58 -0.78
CA GLY A 38 -8.35 -12.98 0.33
C GLY A 38 -8.88 -11.59 0.73
N GLY A 39 -8.18 -10.94 1.63
CA GLY A 39 -8.47 -9.57 2.03
C GLY A 39 -9.29 -9.43 3.30
N TRP A 40 -9.55 -10.57 4.02
CA TRP A 40 -10.19 -10.49 5.33
C TRP A 40 -9.56 -9.37 6.21
N PRO A 41 -10.33 -8.60 6.93
CA PRO A 41 -11.75 -8.69 7.19
C PRO A 41 -12.63 -7.78 6.32
N PHE A 42 -12.10 -7.22 5.27
CA PHE A 42 -12.82 -6.30 4.37
C PHE A 42 -12.82 -6.79 2.94
N TRP A 43 -12.26 -5.99 2.05
CA TRP A 43 -12.18 -6.24 0.62
C TRP A 43 -10.83 -6.80 0.23
N SER A 44 -10.82 -7.63 -0.80
CA SER A 44 -9.60 -8.15 -1.37
C SER A 44 -8.72 -7.02 -1.92
N HIS A 45 -7.50 -6.92 -1.40
CA HIS A 45 -6.48 -6.04 -1.97
C HIS A 45 -6.16 -6.42 -3.42
N LEU A 46 -6.05 -7.72 -3.70
CA LEU A 46 -5.74 -8.23 -5.04
C LEU A 46 -6.85 -7.89 -6.04
N SER A 47 -8.12 -8.16 -5.68
CA SER A 47 -9.26 -7.82 -6.53
C SER A 47 -9.36 -6.32 -6.77
N ASN A 48 -9.09 -5.51 -5.76
CA ASN A 48 -9.06 -4.05 -5.88
C ASN A 48 -7.99 -3.59 -6.87
N VAL A 49 -6.76 -4.06 -6.74
CA VAL A 49 -5.67 -3.69 -7.65
C VAL A 49 -5.98 -4.13 -9.08
N GLN A 50 -6.45 -5.37 -9.30
CA GLN A 50 -6.80 -5.85 -10.62
C GLN A 50 -7.91 -5.01 -11.26
N SER A 51 -8.94 -4.65 -10.48
CA SER A 51 -10.06 -3.86 -10.99
C SER A 51 -9.62 -2.49 -11.52
N TRP A 52 -8.67 -1.83 -10.87
CA TRP A 52 -8.08 -0.60 -11.38
C TRP A 52 -7.13 -0.85 -12.56
N TRP A 53 -6.36 -1.95 -12.50
CA TRP A 53 -5.43 -2.33 -13.54
C TRP A 53 -6.09 -2.50 -14.91
N ASP A 54 -7.31 -3.02 -14.94
CA ASP A 54 -8.08 -3.21 -16.17
C ASP A 54 -8.38 -1.87 -16.89
N PHE A 55 -8.39 -0.77 -16.14
CA PHE A 55 -8.63 0.59 -16.64
C PHE A 55 -7.36 1.44 -16.80
N ARG A 56 -6.16 0.87 -16.60
CA ARG A 56 -4.89 1.61 -16.67
C ARG A 56 -4.63 2.34 -17.99
N HIS A 57 -5.31 1.93 -19.05
CA HIS A 57 -5.24 2.55 -20.37
C HIS A 57 -6.02 3.87 -20.51
N LEU A 58 -6.84 4.21 -19.53
CA LEU A 58 -7.63 5.44 -19.55
C LEU A 58 -6.76 6.65 -19.20
N PRO A 59 -6.91 7.79 -19.90
CA PRO A 59 -6.05 8.95 -19.72
C PRO A 59 -6.20 9.65 -18.36
N ASN A 60 -7.28 9.36 -17.63
CA ASN A 60 -7.57 9.90 -16.30
C ASN A 60 -7.23 8.93 -15.18
N ILE A 61 -6.46 7.88 -15.46
CA ILE A 61 -5.95 6.93 -14.48
C ILE A 61 -4.42 6.87 -14.62
N GLU A 62 -3.73 7.08 -13.51
CA GLU A 62 -2.28 6.99 -13.43
C GLU A 62 -1.87 6.15 -12.23
N PHE A 63 -0.87 5.31 -12.40
CA PHE A 63 -0.39 4.40 -11.37
C PHE A 63 0.93 4.88 -10.78
N PHE A 64 0.99 4.89 -9.44
CA PHE A 64 2.20 5.18 -8.68
C PHE A 64 2.50 4.00 -7.76
N HIS A 65 3.73 3.54 -7.77
CA HIS A 65 4.16 2.44 -6.94
C HIS A 65 5.11 2.89 -5.85
N TYR A 66 4.92 2.36 -4.64
CA TYR A 66 5.73 2.77 -3.49
C TYR A 66 7.22 2.47 -3.67
N SER A 67 7.58 1.35 -4.32
CA SER A 67 8.99 1.03 -4.60
C SER A 67 9.64 2.01 -5.58
N ASP A 68 8.86 2.52 -6.56
CA ASP A 68 9.36 3.54 -7.49
C ASP A 68 9.61 4.86 -6.76
N MET A 69 8.68 5.26 -5.85
CA MET A 69 8.87 6.43 -4.99
C MET A 69 10.08 6.30 -4.05
N LEU A 70 10.34 5.09 -3.53
CA LEU A 70 11.54 4.86 -2.71
C LEU A 70 12.84 4.96 -3.53
N ALA A 71 12.80 4.58 -4.80
CA ALA A 71 13.96 4.59 -5.69
C ALA A 71 14.26 6.01 -6.22
N ASP A 72 13.22 6.76 -6.59
CA ASP A 72 13.34 8.11 -7.16
C ASP A 72 12.12 8.97 -6.78
N LEU A 73 12.12 9.50 -5.56
CA LEU A 73 11.01 10.30 -5.06
C LEU A 73 10.78 11.57 -5.90
N GLU A 74 11.85 12.27 -6.28
CA GLU A 74 11.73 13.50 -7.07
C GLU A 74 11.18 13.22 -8.46
N GLY A 75 11.69 12.18 -9.14
CA GLY A 75 11.19 11.78 -10.46
C GLY A 75 9.71 11.41 -10.44
N GLU A 76 9.26 10.64 -9.43
CA GLU A 76 7.85 10.30 -9.28
C GLU A 76 6.96 11.50 -8.96
N MET A 77 7.45 12.43 -8.14
CA MET A 77 6.73 13.68 -7.85
C MET A 77 6.61 14.57 -9.10
N ARG A 78 7.66 14.66 -9.91
CA ARG A 78 7.63 15.38 -11.20
C ARG A 78 6.66 14.74 -12.19
N ARG A 79 6.62 13.40 -12.21
CA ARG A 79 5.66 12.64 -13.03
C ARG A 79 4.22 12.92 -12.59
N LEU A 80 3.97 12.94 -11.28
CA LEU A 80 2.66 13.29 -10.72
C LEU A 80 2.24 14.72 -11.09
N ALA A 81 3.14 15.69 -10.93
CA ALA A 81 2.87 17.08 -11.30
C ALA A 81 2.54 17.21 -12.79
N GLY A 82 3.29 16.52 -13.65
CA GLY A 82 3.01 16.50 -15.10
C GLY A 82 1.66 15.87 -15.43
N TYR A 83 1.31 14.77 -14.78
CA TYR A 83 -0.01 14.13 -14.95
C TYR A 83 -1.18 15.02 -14.51
N LEU A 84 -0.99 15.78 -13.42
CA LEU A 84 -2.00 16.71 -12.90
C LEU A 84 -1.96 18.09 -13.58
N GLU A 85 -1.07 18.28 -14.55
CA GLU A 85 -0.85 19.58 -15.23
C GLU A 85 -0.51 20.72 -14.26
N ILE A 86 0.21 20.40 -13.18
CA ILE A 86 0.67 21.38 -12.19
C ILE A 86 2.07 21.86 -12.57
N ASP A 87 2.19 23.15 -12.86
CA ASP A 87 3.49 23.78 -13.09
C ASP A 87 4.18 24.10 -11.76
N VAL A 88 5.29 23.42 -11.52
CA VAL A 88 6.08 23.60 -10.28
C VAL A 88 7.41 24.26 -10.63
N PRO A 89 7.71 25.46 -10.09
CA PRO A 89 8.98 26.13 -10.31
C PRO A 89 10.17 25.26 -9.85
N GLU A 90 11.25 25.23 -10.64
CA GLU A 90 12.42 24.39 -10.36
C GLU A 90 13.02 24.62 -8.97
N ASN A 91 13.01 25.83 -8.48
CA ASN A 91 13.51 26.16 -7.15
C ASN A 91 12.62 25.68 -6.00
N ALA A 92 11.40 25.24 -6.26
CA ALA A 92 10.49 24.70 -5.23
C ALA A 92 10.71 23.20 -4.98
N TRP A 93 11.24 22.45 -5.96
CA TRP A 93 11.38 21.00 -5.88
C TRP A 93 12.14 20.50 -4.65
N PRO A 94 13.31 21.06 -4.28
CA PRO A 94 14.02 20.56 -3.09
C PRO A 94 13.19 20.62 -1.80
N GLY A 95 12.42 21.69 -1.61
CA GLY A 95 11.56 21.84 -0.43
C GLY A 95 10.35 20.89 -0.46
N ILE A 96 9.77 20.65 -1.64
CA ILE A 96 8.66 19.71 -1.81
C ILE A 96 9.14 18.28 -1.51
N VAL A 97 10.24 17.86 -2.13
CA VAL A 97 10.80 16.51 -1.94
C VAL A 97 11.18 16.27 -0.49
N GLU A 98 11.82 17.25 0.17
CA GLU A 98 12.14 17.16 1.60
C GLU A 98 10.88 16.98 2.45
N ALA A 99 9.84 17.78 2.20
CA ALA A 99 8.59 17.74 2.98
C ALA A 99 7.87 16.38 2.87
N VAL A 100 7.89 15.73 1.70
CA VAL A 100 7.23 14.43 1.47
C VAL A 100 8.17 13.24 1.61
N SER A 101 9.45 13.46 1.91
CA SER A 101 10.39 12.39 2.24
C SER A 101 9.94 11.66 3.52
N PHE A 102 10.37 10.41 3.69
CA PHE A 102 10.04 9.65 4.90
C PHE A 102 10.46 10.39 6.18
N ASP A 103 11.66 10.96 6.18
CA ASP A 103 12.20 11.70 7.34
C ASP A 103 11.46 13.02 7.56
N GLY A 104 11.12 13.74 6.49
CA GLY A 104 10.30 14.95 6.56
C GLY A 104 8.91 14.67 7.12
N MET A 105 8.22 13.66 6.60
CA MET A 105 6.91 13.23 7.09
C MET A 105 6.97 12.74 8.54
N LYS A 106 7.99 11.97 8.90
CA LYS A 106 8.14 11.45 10.26
C LYS A 106 8.44 12.55 11.27
N THR A 107 9.25 13.55 10.89
CA THR A 107 9.54 14.72 11.71
C THR A 107 8.28 15.54 11.98
N ASN A 108 7.44 15.71 10.96
CA ASN A 108 6.22 16.49 11.02
C ASN A 108 4.95 15.61 11.16
N ALA A 109 5.09 14.41 11.73
CA ALA A 109 4.04 13.40 11.75
C ALA A 109 2.72 13.91 12.34
N ASP A 110 2.76 14.72 13.40
CA ASP A 110 1.57 15.27 14.05
C ASP A 110 0.80 16.28 13.16
N GLN A 111 1.46 16.89 12.18
CA GLN A 111 0.80 17.74 11.17
C GLN A 111 0.04 16.90 10.14
N TYR A 112 0.64 15.79 9.68
CA TYR A 112 0.06 14.94 8.64
C TYR A 112 -1.02 14.00 9.17
N VAL A 113 -0.89 13.58 10.43
CA VAL A 113 -1.85 12.65 11.05
C VAL A 113 -2.22 13.16 12.45
N PRO A 114 -2.90 14.30 12.56
CA PRO A 114 -3.17 14.96 13.85
C PRO A 114 -4.03 14.09 14.79
N GLU A 115 -4.90 13.25 14.26
CA GLU A 115 -5.76 12.37 15.04
C GLU A 115 -5.12 10.99 15.35
N ALA A 116 -3.86 10.78 14.97
CA ALA A 116 -3.22 9.47 15.13
C ALA A 116 -3.16 9.01 16.59
N GLY A 117 -3.09 9.93 17.56
CA GLY A 117 -3.11 9.60 18.97
C GLY A 117 -4.43 8.95 19.45
N ALA A 118 -5.53 9.22 18.75
CA ALA A 118 -6.83 8.58 19.02
C ALA A 118 -6.93 7.15 18.45
N TRP A 119 -6.11 6.82 17.44
CA TRP A 119 -6.22 5.58 16.67
C TRP A 119 -5.05 4.63 16.92
N TRP A 120 -3.85 5.15 17.18
CA TRP A 120 -2.65 4.34 17.36
C TRP A 120 -2.00 4.59 18.72
N LYS A 121 -1.70 3.52 19.41
CA LYS A 121 -0.89 3.57 20.62
C LYS A 121 0.52 4.05 20.22
N GLY A 122 0.91 5.26 20.69
CA GLY A 122 2.15 5.93 20.31
C GLY A 122 1.99 7.01 19.23
N GLY A 123 0.75 7.31 18.79
CA GLY A 123 0.42 8.45 17.94
C GLY A 123 0.95 8.38 16.51
N ALA A 124 1.11 9.56 15.91
CA ALA A 124 1.49 9.73 14.50
C ALA A 124 2.84 9.08 14.13
N LYS A 125 3.81 9.11 15.04
CA LYS A 125 5.14 8.49 14.84
C LYS A 125 5.09 6.95 14.77
N THR A 126 4.05 6.33 15.34
CA THR A 126 3.82 4.88 15.20
C THR A 126 3.14 4.57 13.88
N PHE A 127 2.26 5.44 13.40
CA PHE A 127 1.65 5.32 12.08
C PHE A 127 2.70 5.46 10.98
N ILE A 128 3.51 6.54 10.99
CA ILE A 128 4.67 6.69 10.10
C ILE A 128 5.83 5.86 10.67
N ASN A 129 5.81 4.54 10.36
CA ASN A 129 6.63 3.56 11.05
C ASN A 129 8.09 3.53 10.54
N LYS A 130 8.40 2.69 9.55
CA LYS A 130 9.78 2.42 9.10
C LYS A 130 10.07 2.84 7.66
N GLY A 131 9.05 2.94 6.80
CA GLY A 131 9.20 3.36 5.40
C GLY A 131 10.08 2.43 4.55
N VAL A 132 10.10 1.15 4.85
CA VAL A 132 10.92 0.15 4.13
C VAL A 132 10.07 -1.03 3.68
N ASN A 133 10.39 -1.55 2.49
CA ASN A 133 9.81 -2.74 1.91
C ASN A 133 10.54 -4.03 2.33
N GLY A 134 9.93 -5.18 2.08
CA GLY A 134 10.57 -6.49 2.21
C GLY A 134 10.63 -7.06 3.62
N ARG A 135 10.02 -6.42 4.60
CA ARG A 135 10.01 -6.88 6.01
C ARG A 135 9.33 -8.24 6.22
N TRP A 136 8.48 -8.65 5.31
CA TRP A 136 7.83 -9.94 5.32
C TRP A 136 8.81 -11.11 5.18
N ARG A 137 9.99 -10.89 4.55
CA ARG A 137 10.99 -11.94 4.29
C ARG A 137 11.56 -12.55 5.58
N ASP A 138 11.59 -11.77 6.65
CA ASP A 138 12.08 -12.22 7.96
C ASP A 138 10.96 -12.81 8.83
N VAL A 139 9.71 -12.84 8.33
CA VAL A 139 8.54 -13.23 9.09
C VAL A 139 7.84 -14.43 8.48
N LEU A 140 7.56 -14.39 7.16
CA LEU A 140 6.78 -15.43 6.49
C LEU A 140 7.62 -16.63 6.13
N SER A 141 7.06 -17.83 6.30
CA SER A 141 7.63 -19.09 5.82
C SER A 141 7.45 -19.24 4.30
N GLU A 142 8.21 -20.15 3.70
CA GLU A 142 8.07 -20.49 2.27
C GLU A 142 6.63 -20.90 1.91
N ALA A 143 5.99 -21.72 2.75
CA ALA A 143 4.61 -22.15 2.53
C ALA A 143 3.60 -20.99 2.56
N GLU A 144 3.84 -19.97 3.39
CA GLU A 144 3.00 -18.76 3.43
C GLU A 144 3.22 -17.86 2.22
N VAL A 145 4.43 -17.84 1.68
CA VAL A 145 4.72 -17.16 0.40
C VAL A 145 4.04 -17.91 -0.75
N GLU A 146 4.07 -19.25 -0.77
CA GLU A 146 3.34 -20.06 -1.77
C GLU A 146 1.84 -19.77 -1.75
N GLN A 147 1.22 -19.63 -0.58
CA GLN A 147 -0.19 -19.24 -0.48
C GLN A 147 -0.47 -17.87 -1.11
N TYR A 148 0.43 -16.91 -0.92
CA TYR A 148 0.32 -15.61 -1.60
C TYR A 148 0.43 -15.76 -3.12
N GLU A 149 1.39 -16.54 -3.60
CA GLU A 149 1.58 -16.82 -5.03
C GLU A 149 0.33 -17.45 -5.67
N GLU A 150 -0.28 -18.41 -4.99
CA GLU A 150 -1.52 -19.02 -5.43
C GLU A 150 -2.68 -18.02 -5.49
N SER A 151 -2.82 -17.18 -4.47
CA SER A 151 -3.86 -16.15 -4.42
C SER A 151 -3.65 -15.09 -5.51
N CYS A 152 -2.41 -14.65 -5.73
CA CYS A 152 -2.08 -13.75 -6.83
C CYS A 152 -2.39 -14.37 -8.20
N SER A 153 -2.02 -15.63 -8.43
CA SER A 153 -2.25 -16.30 -9.72
C SER A 153 -3.73 -16.46 -10.05
N ARG A 154 -4.61 -16.47 -9.04
CA ARG A 154 -6.06 -16.56 -9.19
C ARG A 154 -6.73 -15.20 -9.39
N ALA A 155 -6.16 -14.15 -8.82
CA ALA A 155 -6.77 -12.82 -8.74
C ALA A 155 -6.20 -11.82 -9.76
N LEU A 156 -4.96 -11.97 -10.19
CA LEU A 156 -4.23 -10.99 -10.99
C LEU A 156 -3.81 -11.54 -12.35
N THR A 157 -3.78 -10.66 -13.36
CA THR A 157 -3.02 -10.96 -14.57
C THR A 157 -1.52 -10.98 -14.28
N PRO A 158 -0.70 -11.70 -15.08
CA PRO A 158 0.75 -11.77 -14.88
C PRO A 158 1.41 -10.38 -14.86
N GLU A 159 0.99 -9.47 -15.73
CA GLU A 159 1.50 -8.10 -15.82
C GLU A 159 1.13 -7.29 -14.57
N CYS A 160 -0.12 -7.40 -14.11
CA CYS A 160 -0.56 -6.74 -12.88
C CYS A 160 0.23 -7.21 -11.67
N LYS A 161 0.47 -8.52 -11.56
CA LYS A 161 1.29 -9.11 -10.50
C LYS A 161 2.72 -8.58 -10.54
N GLN A 162 3.36 -8.56 -11.72
CA GLN A 162 4.72 -8.04 -11.88
C GLN A 162 4.82 -6.57 -11.43
N TRP A 163 3.85 -5.75 -11.82
CA TRP A 163 3.80 -4.38 -11.37
C TRP A 163 3.56 -4.27 -9.86
N LEU A 164 2.61 -5.02 -9.32
CA LEU A 164 2.28 -4.99 -7.89
C LEU A 164 3.48 -5.33 -6.99
N GLU A 165 4.32 -6.25 -7.44
CA GLU A 165 5.49 -6.71 -6.66
C GLU A 165 6.72 -5.83 -6.85
N HIS A 166 6.90 -5.25 -8.03
CA HIS A 166 8.18 -4.64 -8.42
C HIS A 166 8.07 -3.20 -8.95
N GLY A 167 6.87 -2.64 -9.03
CA GLY A 167 6.65 -1.34 -9.66
C GLY A 167 6.95 -1.38 -11.16
N ARG A 168 7.34 -0.23 -11.72
CA ARG A 168 7.64 -0.12 -13.16
C ARG A 168 8.85 -0.92 -13.63
N THR A 169 9.72 -1.35 -12.72
CA THR A 169 10.82 -2.27 -13.06
C THR A 169 10.31 -3.67 -13.40
N GLY A 170 9.18 -4.09 -12.86
CA GLY A 170 8.52 -5.35 -13.21
C GLY A 170 7.68 -5.23 -14.47
N PHE A 171 6.82 -4.23 -14.52
CA PHE A 171 5.98 -3.91 -15.67
C PHE A 171 5.56 -2.43 -15.63
N ASP A 172 5.76 -1.71 -16.73
CA ASP A 172 5.31 -0.31 -16.83
C ASP A 172 3.84 -0.26 -17.29
N PRO A 173 2.90 0.20 -16.44
CA PRO A 173 1.49 0.27 -16.78
C PRO A 173 1.17 1.30 -17.89
N VAL A 174 2.08 2.24 -18.15
CA VAL A 174 1.91 3.30 -19.17
C VAL A 174 2.31 2.85 -20.57
N THR A 175 2.93 1.69 -20.74
CA THR A 175 3.20 1.11 -22.06
C THR A 175 1.86 0.83 -22.77
N ARG A 176 1.47 1.80 -23.59
CA ARG A 176 0.25 1.79 -24.42
C ARG A 176 0.48 1.10 -25.74
#